data_67224df31c26a7270fc981e8cb51257b
#
_entry.id   67224df31c26a7270fc981e8cb51257b
#
_cell.length_a   1.000
_cell.length_b   1.000
_cell.length_c   1.000
_cell.angle_alpha   90.00
_cell.angle_beta   90.00
_cell.angle_gamma   90.00
#
_symmetry.space_group_name_H-M   'P 1'
#
loop_
_entity.id
_entity.type
_entity.pdbx_description
1 polymer ?
#
loop_
_entity_poly.entity_id
_entity_poly.type
_entity_poly.pdbx_seq_one_letter_code
_entity_poly.pdbx_strand_id
1 'polypeptide(L)'
;LLNEKTAEGMGPGSHGSTFGGNPVVCAGANVVVDRMDQSFLANVSERAVQLRAGLAKLPMVKNLSGIGLMVGIEFFGGIQAADVLACREKGLLVLTAKSRLRLLPPLTLTAHDVEKALGILNEVLTEMEQKAPKEQA
;
A
#
# COMPACT_ATOMS: atom_id res chain seq x y z
N LEU A 1 -2.77 -23.61 0.26
CA LEU A 1 -2.72 -24.71 -0.71
C LEU A 1 -1.41 -24.62 -1.48
N LEU A 2 -0.70 -25.74 -1.60
CA LEU A 2 0.55 -25.89 -2.35
C LEU A 2 0.37 -26.98 -3.40
N ASN A 3 1.01 -26.84 -4.55
CA ASN A 3 1.16 -27.94 -5.49
C ASN A 3 2.40 -28.79 -5.10
N GLU A 4 2.57 -29.97 -5.72
CA GLU A 4 3.67 -30.88 -5.40
C GLU A 4 5.04 -30.20 -5.45
N LYS A 5 5.31 -29.45 -6.51
CA LYS A 5 6.58 -28.76 -6.73
C LYS A 5 6.91 -27.75 -5.64
N THR A 6 5.91 -27.00 -5.15
CA THR A 6 6.12 -26.02 -4.07
C THR A 6 6.12 -26.65 -2.69
N ALA A 7 5.46 -27.81 -2.52
CA ALA A 7 5.45 -28.56 -1.27
C ALA A 7 6.85 -29.13 -0.92
N GLU A 8 7.66 -29.49 -1.91
CA GLU A 8 9.03 -29.97 -1.71
C GLU A 8 9.93 -28.95 -0.99
N GLY A 9 9.65 -27.64 -1.17
CA GLY A 9 10.39 -26.56 -0.52
C GLY A 9 9.93 -26.23 0.90
N MET A 10 8.87 -26.88 1.42
CA MET A 10 8.26 -26.58 2.72
C MET A 10 8.20 -27.82 3.60
N GLY A 11 9.20 -27.98 4.46
CA GLY A 11 9.25 -29.06 5.44
C GLY A 11 8.53 -28.72 6.74
N PRO A 12 8.43 -29.70 7.68
CA PRO A 12 7.91 -29.45 9.02
C PRO A 12 8.62 -28.27 9.70
N GLY A 13 7.84 -27.34 10.28
CA GLY A 13 8.38 -26.15 10.95
C GLY A 13 8.68 -24.95 10.03
N SER A 14 8.57 -25.08 8.69
CA SER A 14 8.82 -23.97 7.77
C SER A 14 7.78 -22.86 7.90
N HIS A 15 6.57 -23.19 8.27
CA HIS A 15 5.47 -22.24 8.48
C HIS A 15 4.49 -22.79 9.51
N GLY A 16 3.90 -21.91 10.30
CA GLY A 16 2.91 -22.29 11.30
C GLY A 16 2.12 -21.11 11.83
N SER A 17 0.97 -21.41 12.40
CA SER A 17 0.13 -20.45 13.09
C SER A 17 -0.57 -21.16 14.26
N THR A 18 -0.38 -20.65 15.48
CA THR A 18 -1.02 -21.21 16.70
C THR A 18 -2.55 -21.14 16.64
N PHE A 19 -3.10 -20.07 16.06
CA PHE A 19 -4.54 -19.84 15.99
C PHE A 19 -5.13 -20.04 14.58
N GLY A 20 -4.31 -20.38 13.59
CA GLY A 20 -4.75 -20.58 12.21
C GLY A 20 -5.73 -21.74 12.12
N GLY A 21 -6.80 -21.58 11.32
CA GLY A 21 -7.79 -22.63 11.06
C GLY A 21 -8.81 -22.85 12.16
N ASN A 22 -8.83 -22.04 13.24
CA ASN A 22 -9.86 -22.20 14.25
C ASN A 22 -11.27 -21.80 13.71
N PRO A 23 -12.37 -22.42 14.20
CA PRO A 23 -13.70 -22.22 13.63
C PRO A 23 -14.18 -20.77 13.64
N VAL A 24 -13.86 -19.99 14.67
CA VAL A 24 -14.29 -18.59 14.81
C VAL A 24 -13.64 -17.73 13.74
N VAL A 25 -12.33 -17.87 13.56
CA VAL A 25 -11.57 -17.12 12.52
C VAL A 25 -12.03 -17.53 11.14
N CYS A 26 -12.26 -18.81 10.89
CA CYS A 26 -12.75 -19.29 9.60
C CYS A 26 -14.16 -18.79 9.29
N ALA A 27 -15.05 -18.75 10.26
CA ALA A 27 -16.39 -18.16 10.11
C ALA A 27 -16.31 -16.69 9.74
N GLY A 28 -15.47 -15.91 10.42
CA GLY A 28 -15.21 -14.50 10.08
C GLY A 28 -14.63 -14.31 8.69
N ALA A 29 -13.69 -15.16 8.29
CA ALA A 29 -13.09 -15.11 6.96
C ALA A 29 -14.12 -15.40 5.86
N ASN A 30 -15.03 -16.35 6.05
CA ASN A 30 -16.10 -16.64 5.09
C ASN A 30 -16.99 -15.40 4.87
N VAL A 31 -17.38 -14.69 5.93
CA VAL A 31 -18.17 -13.45 5.81
C VAL A 31 -17.46 -12.40 4.96
N VAL A 32 -16.14 -12.28 5.09
CA VAL A 32 -15.35 -11.34 4.26
C VAL A 32 -15.31 -11.80 2.82
N VAL A 33 -15.05 -13.09 2.56
CA VAL A 33 -14.98 -13.65 1.20
C VAL A 33 -16.33 -13.52 0.48
N ASP A 34 -17.45 -13.79 1.18
CA ASP A 34 -18.80 -13.69 0.61
C ASP A 34 -19.17 -12.25 0.19
N ARG A 35 -18.51 -11.25 0.79
CA ARG A 35 -18.68 -9.83 0.43
C ARG A 35 -17.83 -9.38 -0.75
N MET A 36 -16.87 -10.19 -1.19
CA MET A 36 -15.99 -9.87 -2.32
C MET A 36 -16.64 -10.25 -3.66
N ASP A 37 -17.81 -9.68 -3.93
CA ASP A 37 -18.51 -9.84 -5.19
C ASP A 37 -17.88 -9.02 -6.33
N GLN A 38 -18.43 -9.14 -7.53
CA GLN A 38 -17.94 -8.47 -8.73
C GLN A 38 -18.01 -6.94 -8.59
N SER A 39 -19.02 -6.40 -7.94
CA SER A 39 -19.19 -4.96 -7.75
C SER A 39 -18.15 -4.41 -6.78
N PHE A 40 -17.90 -5.14 -5.71
CA PHE A 40 -16.83 -4.81 -4.75
C PHE A 40 -15.45 -4.82 -5.41
N LEU A 41 -15.13 -5.86 -6.18
CA LEU A 41 -13.84 -5.98 -6.87
C LEU A 41 -13.68 -4.94 -7.98
N ALA A 42 -14.77 -4.53 -8.65
CA ALA A 42 -14.76 -3.43 -9.61
C ALA A 42 -14.38 -2.10 -8.94
N ASN A 43 -14.97 -1.77 -7.78
CA ASN A 43 -14.58 -0.59 -7.01
C ASN A 43 -13.11 -0.62 -6.60
N VAL A 44 -12.60 -1.76 -6.12
CA VAL A 44 -11.17 -1.91 -5.78
C VAL A 44 -10.28 -1.60 -6.99
N SER A 45 -10.66 -2.10 -8.18
CA SER A 45 -9.92 -1.86 -9.41
C SER A 45 -9.94 -0.39 -9.83
N GLU A 46 -11.09 0.27 -9.76
CA GLU A 46 -11.23 1.69 -10.06
C GLU A 46 -10.40 2.56 -9.09
N ARG A 47 -10.47 2.27 -7.79
CA ARG A 47 -9.68 3.02 -6.79
C ARG A 47 -8.20 2.78 -6.97
N ALA A 48 -7.77 1.59 -7.36
CA ALA A 48 -6.37 1.30 -7.67
C ALA A 48 -5.86 2.14 -8.86
N VAL A 49 -6.65 2.26 -9.91
CA VAL A 49 -6.33 3.11 -11.07
C VAL A 49 -6.25 4.57 -10.66
N GLN A 50 -7.25 5.08 -9.93
CA GLN A 50 -7.30 6.46 -9.43
C GLN A 50 -6.08 6.77 -8.56
N LEU A 51 -5.79 5.92 -7.58
CA LEU A 51 -4.67 6.09 -6.66
C LEU A 51 -3.33 6.13 -7.41
N ARG A 52 -3.07 5.16 -8.29
CA ARG A 52 -1.81 5.08 -9.05
C ARG A 52 -1.64 6.26 -10.00
N ALA A 53 -2.71 6.65 -10.69
CA ALA A 53 -2.69 7.81 -11.58
C ALA A 53 -2.42 9.13 -10.84
N GLY A 54 -2.96 9.27 -9.62
CA GLY A 54 -2.68 10.39 -8.74
C GLY A 54 -1.25 10.39 -8.22
N LEU A 55 -0.78 9.26 -7.68
CA LEU A 55 0.58 9.11 -7.15
C LEU A 55 1.65 9.40 -8.21
N ALA A 56 1.45 8.97 -9.46
CA ALA A 56 2.39 9.20 -10.56
C ALA A 56 2.57 10.69 -10.92
N LYS A 57 1.67 11.55 -10.48
CA LYS A 57 1.72 13.01 -10.72
C LYS A 57 2.33 13.79 -9.56
N LEU A 58 2.56 13.14 -8.42
CA LEU A 58 3.11 13.80 -7.24
C LEU A 58 4.60 14.13 -7.44
N PRO A 59 5.07 15.24 -6.85
CA PRO A 59 6.49 15.59 -6.88
C PRO A 59 7.33 14.48 -6.24
N MET A 60 8.57 14.37 -6.65
CA MET A 60 9.57 13.46 -6.10
C MET A 60 9.25 11.95 -6.27
N VAL A 61 8.09 11.56 -6.80
CA VAL A 61 7.78 10.15 -7.07
C VAL A 61 8.55 9.67 -8.31
N LYS A 62 9.43 8.67 -8.10
CA LYS A 62 10.28 8.08 -9.12
C LYS A 62 9.64 6.86 -9.78
N ASN A 63 9.10 5.96 -8.97
CA ASN A 63 8.54 4.71 -9.46
C ASN A 63 7.45 4.18 -8.52
N LEU A 64 6.49 3.46 -9.12
CA LEU A 64 5.41 2.77 -8.41
C LEU A 64 5.50 1.27 -8.67
N SER A 65 5.37 0.47 -7.63
CA SER A 65 5.38 -0.99 -7.70
C SER A 65 4.18 -1.58 -6.96
N GLY A 66 3.98 -2.89 -7.08
CA GLY A 66 2.87 -3.59 -6.44
C GLY A 66 1.66 -3.79 -7.36
N ILE A 67 0.57 -4.33 -6.81
CA ILE A 67 -0.66 -4.65 -7.53
C ILE A 67 -1.88 -4.10 -6.79
N GLY A 68 -2.89 -3.70 -7.52
CA GLY A 68 -4.12 -3.15 -6.95
C GLY A 68 -3.84 -1.97 -6.02
N LEU A 69 -4.42 -2.01 -4.83
CA LEU A 69 -4.24 -1.01 -3.77
C LEU A 69 -2.97 -1.22 -2.93
N MET A 70 -2.24 -2.31 -3.11
CA MET A 70 -0.93 -2.49 -2.50
C MET A 70 0.12 -1.79 -3.36
N VAL A 71 0.59 -0.63 -2.91
CA VAL A 71 1.50 0.24 -3.67
C VAL A 71 2.76 0.51 -2.89
N GLY A 72 3.91 0.27 -3.53
CA GLY A 72 5.22 0.72 -3.07
C GLY A 72 5.67 1.91 -3.89
N ILE A 73 6.08 2.99 -3.23
CA ILE A 73 6.50 4.25 -3.82
C ILE A 73 8.00 4.42 -3.61
N GLU A 74 8.73 4.65 -4.67
CA GLU A 74 10.14 5.03 -4.68
C GLU A 74 10.27 6.51 -5.02
N PHE A 75 11.15 7.25 -4.34
CA PHE A 75 11.32 8.69 -4.50
C PHE A 75 12.65 9.06 -5.15
N PHE A 76 12.69 10.23 -5.81
CA PHE A 76 13.91 10.90 -6.25
C PHE A 76 14.57 11.70 -5.11
N GLY A 77 15.79 12.21 -5.35
CA GLY A 77 16.43 13.23 -4.54
C GLY A 77 16.88 12.78 -3.16
N GLY A 78 17.09 11.46 -2.96
CA GLY A 78 17.55 10.93 -1.69
C GLY A 78 16.50 10.95 -0.57
N ILE A 79 15.24 11.31 -0.87
CA ILE A 79 14.14 11.24 0.10
C ILE A 79 14.00 9.79 0.56
N GLN A 80 14.08 9.61 1.87
CA GLN A 80 13.86 8.30 2.50
C GLN A 80 12.37 8.12 2.77
N ALA A 81 11.90 6.88 2.62
CA ALA A 81 10.51 6.56 2.95
C ALA A 81 10.13 6.94 4.39
N ALA A 82 11.10 6.93 5.31
CA ALA A 82 10.91 7.34 6.70
C ALA A 82 10.54 8.83 6.84
N ASP A 83 11.06 9.69 5.96
CA ASP A 83 10.79 11.13 6.00
C ASP A 83 9.30 11.41 5.70
N VAL A 84 8.69 10.59 4.85
CA VAL A 84 7.27 10.72 4.47
C VAL A 84 6.32 10.28 5.58
N LEU A 85 6.82 9.66 6.66
CA LEU A 85 6.01 9.35 7.84
C LEU A 85 5.43 10.59 8.52
N ALA A 86 5.93 11.79 8.22
CA ALA A 86 5.33 13.07 8.62
C ALA A 86 3.87 13.22 8.15
N CYS A 87 3.43 12.48 7.14
CA CYS A 87 2.03 12.37 6.73
C CYS A 87 1.09 12.02 7.89
N ARG A 88 1.60 11.30 8.89
CA ARG A 88 0.84 10.91 10.09
C ARG A 88 0.33 12.12 10.87
N GLU A 89 1.11 13.18 10.96
CA GLU A 89 0.73 14.43 11.63
C GLU A 89 -0.43 15.14 10.91
N LYS A 90 -0.56 14.88 9.60
CA LYS A 90 -1.65 15.38 8.76
C LYS A 90 -2.82 14.38 8.65
N GLY A 91 -2.79 13.27 9.41
CA GLY A 91 -3.86 12.30 9.50
C GLY A 91 -3.81 11.16 8.46
N LEU A 92 -2.68 10.98 7.76
CA LEU A 92 -2.49 9.86 6.84
C LEU A 92 -1.45 8.87 7.40
N LEU A 93 -1.91 7.67 7.73
CA LEU A 93 -1.04 6.58 8.18
C LEU A 93 -0.42 5.87 6.98
N VAL A 94 0.90 5.88 6.93
CA VAL A 94 1.69 5.20 5.90
C VAL A 94 2.76 4.34 6.56
N LEU A 95 3.29 3.36 5.83
CA LEU A 95 4.32 2.44 6.33
C LEU A 95 5.53 2.45 5.41
N THR A 96 6.68 2.15 5.99
CA THR A 96 7.90 1.89 5.21
C THR A 96 8.01 0.40 4.90
N ALA A 97 8.55 0.09 3.72
CA ALA A 97 8.92 -1.27 3.32
C ALA A 97 10.30 -1.21 2.65
N LYS A 98 11.34 -1.48 3.43
CA LYS A 98 12.75 -1.23 3.04
C LYS A 98 12.93 0.24 2.67
N SER A 99 13.39 0.53 1.46
CA SER A 99 13.59 1.89 0.92
C SER A 99 12.33 2.53 0.33
N ARG A 100 11.18 1.84 0.34
CA ARG A 100 9.93 2.32 -0.27
C ARG A 100 8.90 2.70 0.78
N LEU A 101 8.11 3.70 0.48
CA LEU A 101 6.86 3.95 1.19
C LEU A 101 5.82 2.94 0.71
N ARG A 102 5.10 2.32 1.64
CA ARG A 102 4.04 1.36 1.33
C ARG A 102 2.68 1.92 1.69
N LEU A 103 1.78 1.89 0.72
CA LEU A 103 0.36 2.08 0.94
C LEU A 103 -0.35 0.73 0.87
N LEU A 104 -1.21 0.48 1.83
CA LEU A 104 -2.07 -0.70 1.89
C LEU A 104 -3.40 -0.31 2.55
N PRO A 105 -4.21 0.50 1.86
CA PRO A 105 -5.49 0.94 2.38
C PRO A 105 -6.50 -0.23 2.41
N PRO A 106 -7.60 -0.09 3.18
CA PRO A 106 -8.68 -1.06 3.17
C PRO A 106 -9.33 -1.14 1.77
N LEU A 107 -9.85 -2.31 1.41
CA LEU A 107 -10.50 -2.51 0.11
C LEU A 107 -11.82 -1.73 -0.03
N THR A 108 -12.38 -1.22 1.07
CA THR A 108 -13.56 -0.33 1.13
C THR A 108 -13.24 1.13 0.84
N LEU A 109 -12.01 1.44 0.42
CA LEU A 109 -11.56 2.79 0.09
C LEU A 109 -12.49 3.47 -0.91
N THR A 110 -12.89 4.71 -0.62
CA THR A 110 -13.73 5.53 -1.50
C THR A 110 -12.88 6.44 -2.41
N ALA A 111 -13.50 7.00 -3.46
CA ALA A 111 -12.84 7.98 -4.31
C ALA A 111 -12.38 9.21 -3.50
N HIS A 112 -13.21 9.66 -2.56
CA HIS A 112 -12.89 10.79 -1.67
C HIS A 112 -11.67 10.50 -0.77
N ASP A 113 -11.57 9.28 -0.22
CA ASP A 113 -10.42 8.88 0.59
C ASP A 113 -9.12 8.90 -0.23
N VAL A 114 -9.18 8.47 -1.49
CA VAL A 114 -8.04 8.55 -2.41
C VAL A 114 -7.61 9.99 -2.63
N GLU A 115 -8.56 10.89 -2.92
CA GLU A 115 -8.27 12.33 -3.13
C GLU A 115 -7.65 12.97 -1.88
N LYS A 116 -8.20 12.67 -0.71
CA LYS A 116 -7.67 13.17 0.56
C LYS A 116 -6.25 12.67 0.81
N ALA A 117 -5.99 11.38 0.60
CA ALA A 117 -4.65 10.80 0.76
C ALA A 117 -3.64 11.42 -0.21
N LEU A 118 -4.01 11.60 -1.48
CA LEU A 118 -3.17 12.25 -2.48
C LEU A 118 -2.89 13.71 -2.13
N GLY A 119 -3.88 14.45 -1.60
CA GLY A 119 -3.71 15.82 -1.14
C GLY A 119 -2.65 15.93 -0.03
N ILE A 120 -2.75 15.06 0.99
CA ILE A 120 -1.78 15.05 2.10
C ILE A 120 -0.38 14.66 1.61
N LEU A 121 -0.26 13.65 0.76
CA LEU A 121 1.02 13.24 0.19
C LEU A 121 1.63 14.36 -0.67
N ASN A 122 0.84 15.04 -1.48
CA ASN A 122 1.31 16.15 -2.30
C ASN A 122 1.86 17.29 -1.44
N GLU A 123 1.15 17.66 -0.38
CA GLU A 123 1.58 18.70 0.55
C GLU A 123 2.93 18.36 1.20
N VAL A 124 3.04 17.14 1.77
CA VAL A 124 4.27 16.68 2.43
C VAL A 124 5.45 16.63 1.45
N LEU A 125 5.25 16.04 0.26
CA LEU A 125 6.31 15.92 -0.73
C LEU A 125 6.74 17.27 -1.30
N THR A 126 5.83 18.24 -1.47
CA THR A 126 6.14 19.60 -1.89
C THR A 126 6.97 20.34 -0.84
N GLU A 127 6.61 20.20 0.45
CA GLU A 127 7.40 20.76 1.55
C GLU A 127 8.82 20.19 1.60
N MET A 128 8.95 18.88 1.31
CA MET A 128 10.25 18.21 1.27
C MET A 128 11.10 18.65 0.07
N GLU A 129 10.49 18.77 -1.10
CA GLU A 129 11.17 19.27 -2.31
C GLU A 129 11.74 20.68 -2.10
N GLN A 130 11.00 21.55 -1.42
CA GLN A 130 11.45 22.92 -1.10
C GLN A 130 12.62 22.95 -0.10
N LYS A 131 12.70 21.95 0.79
CA LYS A 131 13.74 21.83 1.81
C LYS A 131 14.97 21.06 1.33
N ALA A 132 14.84 20.28 0.25
CA ALA A 132 15.95 19.54 -0.32
C ALA A 132 17.02 20.53 -0.81
N PRO A 133 18.32 20.31 -0.51
CA PRO A 133 19.39 21.13 -1.09
C PRO A 133 19.29 21.02 -2.61
N LYS A 134 19.20 22.16 -3.30
CA LYS A 134 19.33 22.19 -4.75
C LYS A 134 20.75 21.74 -5.06
N GLU A 135 20.92 20.48 -5.45
CA GLU A 135 22.18 20.01 -6.03
C GLU A 135 22.49 20.97 -7.20
N GLN A 136 23.60 21.67 -7.03
CA GLN A 136 24.12 22.52 -8.10
C GLN A 136 24.46 21.62 -9.27
N ALA A 137 23.81 21.87 -10.40
CA ALA A 137 24.09 21.24 -11.67
C ALA A 137 25.51 21.52 -12.15
#